data_f598f08b158cd661884dfd8050609795
#
_entry.id   f598f08b158cd661884dfd8050609795
#
_cell.length_a   1.000
_cell.length_b   1.000
_cell.length_c   1.000
_cell.angle_alpha   90.00
_cell.angle_beta   90.00
_cell.angle_gamma   90.00
#
_symmetry.space_group_name_H-M   'P 1'
#
loop_
_entity.id
_entity.type
_entity.pdbx_description
1 polymer ?
#
loop_
_entity_poly.entity_id
_entity_poly.type
_entity_poly.pdbx_seq_one_letter_code
_entity_poly.pdbx_strand_id
1 'polypeptide(L)'
;MKQYTVTGMSCAACSARVEKAVSKVDGVTSCSVSLLTNSMGVEGSATDAQIVEAVEQAGYGASPKGTATESENDKANNSLEQLKAAQDALVDRETPKLRNRLIASLIFLVVMYFSMGHMMWGWPLPEFFNGNHVAMGLLQLLLTVAVMVINQKFFISGFKGLIHGAPNMDTLVALGSAASFGYSVYALFAMTAAQVNGDMDAVMSYMHEFYFESAAMILALITVGKMLEAHSKGKTTDALKSLMQLAPKTATVVRNGVEQEISVDAVKKGDIFVVRPGENIPVDGEIIDGTTAVNESALTGESIPVDKQPKDAVSAATVNQSGFIKCRATRVGEDTTLSQIIQMVSDAAATKAPIAKIADRVSGVFVPAVITIAIITIIAWLIAGETVGFALARGISVLVISCPCALGLATPVAIMVGNGKGAKSGILFKTAASLEAKGRTQIVALDKTGTITSGEPKVTDIVPDETFFEEIGKHAGECHRKADDLTPYSSTDKALWSRKLLAIAASVEAKSEHPLAKAIMERAKTDEIAVAEVTDFSAVVGNGLTAILAGKMIKAGNLAFVSKFVKVSDDMRAKAVEFSKEGKTP
;
A
#
# COMPACT_ATOMS: atom_id res chain seq x y z
N MET A 1 -0.44 -8.59 -16.85
CA MET A 1 0.29 -9.58 -16.02
C MET A 1 -0.74 -10.55 -15.45
N LYS A 2 -0.60 -11.88 -15.69
CA LYS A 2 -1.47 -12.91 -15.08
C LYS A 2 -1.07 -13.12 -13.62
N GLN A 3 -2.04 -13.24 -12.71
CA GLN A 3 -1.77 -13.46 -11.29
C GLN A 3 -2.17 -14.87 -10.85
N TYR A 4 -1.36 -15.44 -9.94
CA TYR A 4 -1.58 -16.76 -9.35
C TYR A 4 -1.42 -16.69 -7.84
N THR A 5 -2.20 -17.48 -7.10
CA THR A 5 -1.95 -17.76 -5.69
C THR A 5 -0.97 -18.92 -5.59
N VAL A 6 0.11 -18.77 -4.82
CA VAL A 6 1.11 -19.83 -4.62
C VAL A 6 1.09 -20.28 -3.17
N THR A 7 0.98 -21.60 -2.96
CA THR A 7 0.91 -22.20 -1.61
C THR A 7 2.14 -23.03 -1.29
N GLY A 8 2.47 -23.14 0.00
CA GLY A 8 3.60 -23.96 0.47
C GLY A 8 4.93 -23.21 0.59
N MET A 9 4.99 -21.92 0.24
CA MET A 9 6.20 -21.11 0.43
C MET A 9 6.34 -20.69 1.89
N SER A 10 7.53 -20.90 2.48
CA SER A 10 7.84 -20.54 3.86
C SER A 10 8.98 -19.54 4.01
N CYS A 11 9.77 -19.30 2.95
CA CYS A 11 10.93 -18.43 2.99
C CYS A 11 11.30 -17.88 1.60
N ALA A 12 12.24 -16.92 1.57
CA ALA A 12 12.74 -16.29 0.35
C ALA A 12 13.34 -17.29 -0.66
N ALA A 13 14.02 -18.33 -0.19
CA ALA A 13 14.55 -19.38 -1.06
C ALA A 13 13.44 -20.16 -1.78
N CYS A 14 12.27 -20.33 -1.15
CA CYS A 14 11.11 -20.96 -1.75
C CYS A 14 10.56 -20.10 -2.91
N SER A 15 10.40 -18.79 -2.69
CA SER A 15 9.90 -17.87 -3.73
C SER A 15 10.87 -17.76 -4.90
N ALA A 16 12.19 -17.73 -4.65
CA ALA A 16 13.21 -17.71 -5.69
C ALA A 16 13.20 -19.01 -6.55
N ARG A 17 12.91 -20.16 -5.92
CA ARG A 17 12.79 -21.43 -6.62
C ARG A 17 11.57 -21.48 -7.54
N VAL A 18 10.42 -21.05 -7.07
CA VAL A 18 9.19 -20.96 -7.88
C VAL A 18 9.45 -20.02 -9.07
N GLU A 19 10.02 -18.84 -8.81
CA GLU A 19 10.36 -17.86 -9.84
C GLU A 19 11.29 -18.45 -10.89
N LYS A 20 12.35 -19.18 -10.47
CA LYS A 20 13.28 -19.85 -11.38
C LYS A 20 12.64 -20.97 -12.18
N ALA A 21 11.71 -21.72 -11.60
CA ALA A 21 11.00 -22.80 -12.30
C ALA A 21 10.07 -22.24 -13.38
N VAL A 22 9.26 -21.24 -13.04
CA VAL A 22 8.30 -20.62 -13.97
C VAL A 22 9.01 -19.80 -15.05
N SER A 23 10.14 -19.12 -14.74
CA SER A 23 10.93 -18.38 -15.75
C SER A 23 11.58 -19.27 -16.80
N LYS A 24 11.58 -20.60 -16.62
CA LYS A 24 12.08 -21.56 -17.62
C LYS A 24 10.99 -22.10 -18.55
N VAL A 25 9.73 -21.77 -18.28
CA VAL A 25 8.60 -22.21 -19.11
C VAL A 25 8.62 -21.40 -20.41
N ASP A 26 8.51 -22.09 -21.52
CA ASP A 26 8.49 -21.46 -22.84
C ASP A 26 7.29 -20.50 -22.94
N GLY A 27 7.57 -19.29 -23.43
CA GLY A 27 6.56 -18.23 -23.53
C GLY A 27 6.43 -17.33 -22.31
N VAL A 28 7.17 -17.55 -21.22
CA VAL A 28 7.24 -16.64 -20.07
C VAL A 28 8.32 -15.58 -20.31
N THR A 29 7.92 -14.30 -20.32
CA THR A 29 8.84 -13.16 -20.48
C THR A 29 9.31 -12.61 -19.14
N SER A 30 8.44 -12.58 -18.14
CA SER A 30 8.82 -12.22 -16.79
C SER A 30 7.98 -13.00 -15.77
N CYS A 31 8.60 -13.30 -14.62
CA CYS A 31 7.93 -13.90 -13.47
C CYS A 31 8.42 -13.21 -12.19
N SER A 32 7.50 -12.87 -11.32
CA SER A 32 7.80 -12.33 -10.00
C SER A 32 6.93 -13.01 -8.95
N VAL A 33 7.55 -13.51 -7.89
CA VAL A 33 6.88 -14.26 -6.82
C VAL A 33 6.99 -13.51 -5.50
N SER A 34 5.85 -13.16 -4.91
CA SER A 34 5.76 -12.47 -3.63
C SER A 34 5.51 -13.47 -2.50
N LEU A 35 6.48 -13.61 -1.60
CA LEU A 35 6.32 -14.39 -0.36
C LEU A 35 5.33 -13.72 0.61
N LEU A 36 5.20 -12.39 0.52
CA LEU A 36 4.37 -11.61 1.43
C LEU A 36 2.87 -11.82 1.18
N THR A 37 2.48 -11.79 -0.09
CA THR A 37 1.09 -11.96 -0.53
C THR A 37 0.77 -13.39 -0.95
N ASN A 38 1.76 -14.30 -0.89
CA ASN A 38 1.67 -15.66 -1.43
C ASN A 38 1.13 -15.67 -2.87
N SER A 39 1.58 -14.71 -3.68
CA SER A 39 1.13 -14.52 -5.06
C SER A 39 2.31 -14.52 -6.03
N MET A 40 2.01 -14.80 -7.29
CA MET A 40 2.95 -14.78 -8.39
C MET A 40 2.32 -14.03 -9.57
N GLY A 41 3.07 -13.08 -10.12
CA GLY A 41 2.74 -12.40 -11.37
C GLY A 41 3.58 -12.95 -12.51
N VAL A 42 2.95 -13.31 -13.61
CA VAL A 42 3.62 -13.86 -14.81
C VAL A 42 3.21 -13.05 -16.04
N GLU A 43 4.19 -12.68 -16.84
CA GLU A 43 3.99 -12.05 -18.16
C GLU A 43 4.48 -12.99 -19.25
N GLY A 44 3.75 -13.06 -20.35
CA GLY A 44 4.08 -13.89 -21.49
C GLY A 44 2.87 -14.59 -22.08
N SER A 45 3.13 -15.48 -23.05
CA SER A 45 2.12 -16.24 -23.78
C SER A 45 1.86 -17.65 -23.23
N ALA A 46 2.60 -18.08 -22.18
CA ALA A 46 2.44 -19.38 -21.57
C ALA A 46 1.02 -19.61 -21.04
N THR A 47 0.54 -20.87 -21.13
CA THR A 47 -0.79 -21.24 -20.64
C THR A 47 -0.78 -21.43 -19.13
N ASP A 48 -1.95 -21.26 -18.51
CA ASP A 48 -2.09 -21.39 -17.06
C ASP A 48 -1.72 -22.80 -16.59
N ALA A 49 -2.05 -23.84 -17.38
CA ALA A 49 -1.69 -25.22 -17.08
C ALA A 49 -0.17 -25.43 -17.02
N GLN A 50 0.58 -24.89 -17.98
CA GLN A 50 2.04 -24.99 -18.01
C GLN A 50 2.69 -24.28 -16.80
N ILE A 51 2.14 -23.12 -16.41
CA ILE A 51 2.63 -22.35 -15.27
C ILE A 51 2.36 -23.11 -13.97
N VAL A 52 1.14 -23.64 -13.77
CA VAL A 52 0.77 -24.41 -12.59
C VAL A 52 1.63 -25.68 -12.48
N GLU A 53 1.79 -26.43 -13.58
CA GLU A 53 2.63 -27.62 -13.61
C GLU A 53 4.08 -27.33 -13.22
N ALA A 54 4.68 -26.23 -13.73
CA ALA A 54 6.03 -25.84 -13.38
C ALA A 54 6.19 -25.54 -11.87
N VAL A 55 5.15 -24.94 -11.25
CA VAL A 55 5.15 -24.68 -9.80
C VAL A 55 5.00 -25.97 -9.01
N GLU A 56 4.16 -26.90 -9.45
CA GLU A 56 3.98 -28.22 -8.82
C GLU A 56 5.23 -29.07 -8.92
N GLN A 57 5.91 -29.08 -10.07
CA GLN A 57 7.22 -29.75 -10.24
C GLN A 57 8.29 -29.15 -9.34
N ALA A 58 8.22 -27.84 -9.05
CA ALA A 58 9.09 -27.21 -8.06
C ALA A 58 8.75 -27.56 -6.60
N GLY A 59 7.63 -28.30 -6.35
CA GLY A 59 7.22 -28.78 -5.04
C GLY A 59 6.25 -27.87 -4.29
N TYR A 60 5.61 -26.91 -4.99
CA TYR A 60 4.65 -25.94 -4.44
C TYR A 60 3.30 -26.06 -5.14
N GLY A 61 2.25 -25.47 -4.58
CA GLY A 61 0.94 -25.41 -5.24
C GLY A 61 0.74 -24.05 -5.89
N ALA A 62 0.06 -24.01 -7.04
CA ALA A 62 -0.39 -22.77 -7.68
C ALA A 62 -1.83 -22.87 -8.16
N SER A 63 -2.55 -21.76 -8.11
CA SER A 63 -3.88 -21.60 -8.70
C SER A 63 -4.01 -20.23 -9.35
N PRO A 64 -4.56 -20.11 -10.58
CA PRO A 64 -4.80 -18.84 -11.24
C PRO A 64 -5.75 -17.98 -10.41
N LYS A 65 -5.51 -16.66 -10.35
CA LYS A 65 -6.45 -15.69 -9.82
C LYS A 65 -7.31 -15.17 -10.99
N GLY A 66 -8.62 -15.40 -10.97
CA GLY A 66 -9.54 -14.76 -11.91
C GLY A 66 -9.90 -15.55 -13.17
N THR A 67 -9.67 -16.85 -13.28
CA THR A 67 -10.18 -17.66 -14.38
C THR A 67 -11.34 -18.58 -13.94
N ALA A 68 -12.51 -17.98 -13.76
CA ALA A 68 -13.76 -18.69 -14.04
C ALA A 68 -14.14 -18.37 -15.48
N THR A 69 -14.34 -19.38 -16.32
CA THR A 69 -14.87 -19.31 -17.69
C THR A 69 -16.25 -18.64 -17.66
N GLU A 70 -16.37 -17.43 -18.21
CA GLU A 70 -17.53 -16.58 -18.00
C GLU A 70 -18.37 -16.37 -19.24
N SER A 71 -19.68 -16.52 -19.04
CA SER A 71 -20.71 -15.89 -19.86
C SER A 71 -20.88 -14.41 -19.41
N GLU A 72 -21.24 -13.53 -20.31
CA GLU A 72 -21.32 -12.07 -20.08
C GLU A 72 -22.25 -11.62 -18.93
N ASN A 73 -23.09 -12.51 -18.38
CA ASN A 73 -23.99 -12.22 -17.26
C ASN A 73 -23.35 -12.42 -15.86
N ASP A 74 -22.18 -13.06 -15.77
CA ASP A 74 -21.52 -13.37 -14.49
C ASP A 74 -20.47 -12.33 -14.05
N LYS A 75 -20.13 -11.37 -14.92
CA LYS A 75 -19.10 -10.35 -14.62
C LYS A 75 -19.44 -9.45 -13.43
N ALA A 76 -20.73 -9.20 -13.18
CA ALA A 76 -21.15 -8.33 -12.08
C ALA A 76 -21.07 -9.02 -10.70
N ASN A 77 -21.27 -10.35 -10.62
CA ASN A 77 -21.14 -11.07 -9.35
C ASN A 77 -19.68 -11.34 -8.95
N ASN A 78 -18.76 -11.30 -9.90
CA ASN A 78 -17.36 -11.65 -9.69
C ASN A 78 -16.52 -10.56 -9.02
N SER A 79 -16.85 -9.26 -9.14
CA SER A 79 -16.03 -8.19 -8.59
C SER A 79 -16.06 -8.16 -7.07
N LEU A 80 -17.22 -8.36 -6.45
CA LEU A 80 -17.35 -8.45 -4.98
C LEU A 80 -16.73 -9.74 -4.43
N GLU A 81 -16.86 -10.86 -5.16
CA GLU A 81 -16.21 -12.12 -4.79
C GLU A 81 -14.69 -12.03 -4.92
N GLN A 82 -14.17 -11.35 -5.94
CA GLN A 82 -12.75 -11.08 -6.08
C GLN A 82 -12.22 -10.10 -5.01
N LEU A 83 -12.96 -9.04 -4.70
CA LEU A 83 -12.65 -8.13 -3.59
C LEU A 83 -12.72 -8.85 -2.24
N LYS A 84 -13.74 -9.70 -2.02
CA LYS A 84 -13.84 -10.55 -0.83
C LYS A 84 -12.71 -11.56 -0.77
N ALA A 85 -12.39 -12.24 -1.86
CA ALA A 85 -11.27 -13.18 -1.95
C ALA A 85 -9.92 -12.47 -1.72
N ALA A 86 -9.72 -11.27 -2.26
CA ALA A 86 -8.55 -10.45 -2.00
C ALA A 86 -8.51 -9.98 -0.54
N GLN A 87 -9.63 -9.56 0.02
CA GLN A 87 -9.77 -9.18 1.43
C GLN A 87 -9.51 -10.38 2.36
N ASP A 88 -10.06 -11.55 2.05
CA ASP A 88 -9.84 -12.81 2.77
C ASP A 88 -8.38 -13.29 2.69
N ALA A 89 -7.72 -13.06 1.57
CA ALA A 89 -6.29 -13.34 1.41
C ALA A 89 -5.39 -12.43 2.26
N LEU A 90 -5.87 -11.23 2.60
CA LEU A 90 -5.17 -10.26 3.46
C LEU A 90 -5.48 -10.45 4.95
N VAL A 91 -6.42 -11.31 5.31
CA VAL A 91 -6.71 -11.63 6.72
C VAL A 91 -5.58 -12.45 7.31
N ASP A 92 -5.00 -11.97 8.40
CA ASP A 92 -3.98 -12.69 9.15
C ASP A 92 -4.58 -13.93 9.84
N ARG A 93 -4.55 -15.06 9.15
CA ARG A 93 -4.97 -16.36 9.68
C ARG A 93 -3.80 -17.17 10.25
N GLU A 94 -2.56 -16.73 10.04
CA GLU A 94 -1.35 -17.45 10.47
C GLU A 94 -0.92 -17.09 11.88
N THR A 95 -0.95 -15.82 12.26
CA THR A 95 -0.56 -15.37 13.60
C THR A 95 -1.31 -16.09 14.73
N PRO A 96 -2.66 -16.25 14.70
CA PRO A 96 -3.37 -16.97 15.75
C PRO A 96 -2.95 -18.44 15.85
N LYS A 97 -2.73 -19.11 14.71
CA LYS A 97 -2.29 -20.51 14.67
C LYS A 97 -0.88 -20.68 15.25
N LEU A 98 0.05 -19.79 14.87
CA LEU A 98 1.42 -19.80 15.38
C LEU A 98 1.46 -19.47 16.88
N ARG A 99 0.65 -18.51 17.33
CA ARG A 99 0.52 -18.18 18.75
C ARG A 99 0.05 -19.39 19.57
N ASN A 100 -0.98 -20.08 19.12
CA ASN A 100 -1.50 -21.26 19.82
C ASN A 100 -0.48 -22.40 19.87
N ARG A 101 0.27 -22.64 18.77
CA ARG A 101 1.39 -23.60 18.75
C ARG A 101 2.51 -23.20 19.70
N LEU A 102 2.86 -21.91 19.73
CA LEU A 102 3.88 -21.40 20.63
C LEU A 102 3.47 -21.58 22.09
N ILE A 103 2.25 -21.20 22.46
CA ILE A 103 1.76 -21.38 23.84
C ILE A 103 1.80 -22.86 24.23
N ALA A 104 1.32 -23.77 23.38
CA ALA A 104 1.38 -25.19 23.64
C ALA A 104 2.83 -25.69 23.80
N SER A 105 3.75 -25.27 22.91
CA SER A 105 5.17 -25.64 23.01
C SER A 105 5.83 -25.10 24.29
N LEU A 106 5.48 -23.86 24.68
CA LEU A 106 6.00 -23.26 25.92
C LEU A 106 5.53 -23.99 27.19
N ILE A 107 4.29 -24.47 27.23
CA ILE A 107 3.78 -25.27 28.34
C ILE A 107 4.64 -26.52 28.51
N PHE A 108 4.90 -27.27 27.44
CA PHE A 108 5.75 -28.46 27.50
C PHE A 108 7.20 -28.14 27.87
N LEU A 109 7.76 -27.03 27.37
CA LEU A 109 9.09 -26.56 27.70
C LEU A 109 9.21 -26.16 29.16
N VAL A 110 8.24 -25.46 29.75
CA VAL A 110 8.25 -25.08 31.17
C VAL A 110 8.28 -26.33 32.04
N VAL A 111 7.44 -27.36 31.74
CA VAL A 111 7.45 -28.64 32.47
C VAL A 111 8.81 -29.31 32.34
N MET A 112 9.42 -29.29 31.14
CA MET A 112 10.73 -29.90 30.92
C MET A 112 11.85 -29.18 31.71
N TYR A 113 11.89 -27.83 31.66
CA TYR A 113 12.85 -27.06 32.46
C TYR A 113 12.64 -27.19 33.97
N PHE A 114 11.38 -27.32 34.39
CA PHE A 114 11.11 -27.61 35.81
C PHE A 114 11.69 -28.95 36.23
N SER A 115 11.57 -30.00 35.40
CA SER A 115 12.16 -31.31 35.65
C SER A 115 13.69 -31.28 35.70
N MET A 116 14.34 -30.47 34.83
CA MET A 116 15.80 -30.28 34.84
C MET A 116 16.27 -29.44 36.03
N GLY A 117 15.49 -28.44 36.46
CA GLY A 117 15.81 -27.57 37.61
C GLY A 117 15.89 -28.33 38.93
N HIS A 118 15.27 -29.51 39.05
CA HIS A 118 15.47 -30.39 40.19
C HIS A 118 16.94 -30.77 40.36
N MET A 119 17.64 -31.09 39.30
CA MET A 119 19.06 -31.45 39.34
C MET A 119 19.98 -30.27 39.65
N MET A 120 19.65 -29.07 39.11
CA MET A 120 20.52 -27.89 39.26
C MET A 120 20.23 -27.08 40.52
N TRP A 121 18.96 -27.00 40.95
CA TRP A 121 18.49 -26.11 42.02
C TRP A 121 17.67 -26.83 43.11
N GLY A 122 17.53 -28.16 43.05
CA GLY A 122 16.80 -28.94 44.07
C GLY A 122 15.28 -28.66 44.06
N TRP A 123 14.68 -28.30 42.96
CA TRP A 123 13.23 -28.05 42.86
C TRP A 123 12.45 -29.34 43.22
N PRO A 124 11.30 -29.22 43.93
CA PRO A 124 10.53 -30.39 44.34
C PRO A 124 9.97 -31.13 43.12
N LEU A 125 10.31 -32.43 43.04
CA LEU A 125 9.70 -33.38 42.09
C LEU A 125 8.98 -34.48 42.85
N PRO A 126 8.00 -35.14 42.21
CA PRO A 126 7.42 -36.35 42.79
C PRO A 126 8.48 -37.39 43.11
N GLU A 127 8.34 -38.07 44.25
CA GLU A 127 9.32 -39.03 44.75
C GLU A 127 9.72 -40.11 43.75
N PHE A 128 8.83 -40.44 42.81
CA PHE A 128 9.07 -41.39 41.72
C PHE A 128 10.30 -41.05 40.85
N PHE A 129 10.65 -39.77 40.73
CA PHE A 129 11.78 -39.30 39.90
C PHE A 129 13.09 -39.22 40.70
N ASN A 130 13.06 -39.29 42.04
CA ASN A 130 14.25 -39.19 42.86
C ASN A 130 15.20 -40.37 42.60
N GLY A 131 16.40 -40.09 42.08
CA GLY A 131 17.38 -41.11 41.71
C GLY A 131 17.03 -41.96 40.48
N ASN A 132 15.89 -41.71 39.85
CA ASN A 132 15.46 -42.43 38.67
C ASN A 132 15.76 -41.62 37.38
N HIS A 133 17.02 -41.65 36.94
CA HIS A 133 17.52 -40.89 35.79
C HIS A 133 16.89 -41.34 34.48
N VAL A 134 16.54 -42.62 34.34
CA VAL A 134 15.85 -43.17 33.16
C VAL A 134 14.43 -42.60 33.03
N ALA A 135 13.69 -42.52 34.15
CA ALA A 135 12.36 -41.92 34.14
C ALA A 135 12.40 -40.43 33.77
N MET A 136 13.42 -39.71 34.22
CA MET A 136 13.64 -38.30 33.80
C MET A 136 13.91 -38.19 32.30
N GLY A 137 14.79 -39.02 31.75
CA GLY A 137 15.06 -39.05 30.30
C GLY A 137 13.82 -39.41 29.47
N LEU A 138 12.99 -40.35 29.93
CA LEU A 138 11.73 -40.73 29.30
C LEU A 138 10.72 -39.56 29.31
N LEU A 139 10.62 -38.83 30.43
CA LEU A 139 9.77 -37.66 30.54
C LEU A 139 10.20 -36.59 29.52
N GLN A 140 11.50 -36.28 29.45
CA GLN A 140 12.04 -35.33 28.49
C GLN A 140 11.79 -35.76 27.04
N LEU A 141 11.94 -37.03 26.70
CA LEU A 141 11.64 -37.62 25.39
C LEU A 141 10.17 -37.41 25.04
N LEU A 142 9.23 -37.74 25.94
CA LEU A 142 7.78 -37.58 25.67
C LEU A 142 7.39 -36.12 25.46
N LEU A 143 7.92 -35.21 26.30
CA LEU A 143 7.66 -33.77 26.14
C LEU A 143 8.24 -33.23 24.84
N THR A 144 9.44 -33.66 24.46
CA THR A 144 10.07 -33.26 23.19
C THR A 144 9.28 -33.77 21.98
N VAL A 145 8.83 -35.04 22.00
CA VAL A 145 7.96 -35.60 20.94
C VAL A 145 6.68 -34.78 20.82
N ALA A 146 6.05 -34.38 21.93
CA ALA A 146 4.86 -33.54 21.89
C ALA A 146 5.13 -32.20 21.17
N VAL A 147 6.25 -31.50 21.50
CA VAL A 147 6.66 -30.28 20.86
C VAL A 147 6.96 -30.49 19.37
N MET A 148 7.62 -31.59 18.99
CA MET A 148 7.91 -31.95 17.59
C MET A 148 6.63 -32.18 16.78
N VAL A 149 5.65 -32.88 17.37
CA VAL A 149 4.34 -33.12 16.73
C VAL A 149 3.56 -31.82 16.53
N ILE A 150 3.52 -30.94 17.53
CA ILE A 150 2.90 -29.62 17.42
C ILE A 150 3.54 -28.82 16.27
N ASN A 151 4.84 -28.95 16.07
CA ASN A 151 5.63 -28.23 15.10
C ASN A 151 6.02 -29.07 13.87
N GLN A 152 5.33 -30.18 13.58
CA GLN A 152 5.65 -31.11 12.49
C GLN A 152 5.79 -30.44 11.11
N LYS A 153 5.15 -29.29 10.89
CA LYS A 153 5.20 -28.53 9.63
C LYS A 153 6.64 -28.19 9.23
N PHE A 154 7.53 -27.90 10.20
CA PHE A 154 8.94 -27.62 9.91
C PHE A 154 9.67 -28.85 9.37
N PHE A 155 9.38 -30.02 9.90
CA PHE A 155 9.99 -31.27 9.43
C PHE A 155 9.49 -31.63 8.03
N ILE A 156 8.17 -31.55 7.79
CA ILE A 156 7.57 -31.85 6.48
C ILE A 156 8.15 -30.92 5.41
N SER A 157 8.17 -29.61 5.65
CA SER A 157 8.71 -28.61 4.72
C SER A 157 10.22 -28.76 4.53
N GLY A 158 10.96 -28.94 5.64
CA GLY A 158 12.42 -29.05 5.63
C GLY A 158 12.93 -30.30 4.90
N PHE A 159 12.39 -31.48 5.19
CA PHE A 159 12.79 -32.71 4.53
C PHE A 159 12.31 -32.76 3.07
N LYS A 160 11.11 -32.24 2.77
CA LYS A 160 10.66 -32.10 1.38
C LYS A 160 11.63 -31.22 0.58
N GLY A 161 12.06 -30.07 1.15
CA GLY A 161 13.06 -29.22 0.52
C GLY A 161 14.39 -29.92 0.26
N LEU A 162 14.86 -30.72 1.23
CA LEU A 162 16.10 -31.47 1.13
C LEU A 162 16.05 -32.54 0.03
N ILE A 163 14.99 -33.34 0.00
CA ILE A 163 14.79 -34.42 -1.00
C ILE A 163 14.76 -33.85 -2.43
N HIS A 164 14.14 -32.69 -2.63
CA HIS A 164 14.07 -32.04 -3.94
C HIS A 164 15.32 -31.20 -4.29
N GLY A 165 16.42 -31.33 -3.52
CA GLY A 165 17.67 -30.60 -3.79
C GLY A 165 17.54 -29.08 -3.63
N ALA A 166 16.59 -28.63 -2.80
CA ALA A 166 16.35 -27.22 -2.51
C ALA A 166 16.20 -27.01 -1.01
N PRO A 167 17.24 -27.20 -0.23
CA PRO A 167 17.20 -26.97 1.20
C PRO A 167 16.79 -25.53 1.50
N ASN A 168 15.89 -25.38 2.44
CA ASN A 168 15.34 -24.11 2.87
C ASN A 168 15.60 -23.87 4.38
N MET A 169 15.10 -22.77 4.90
CA MET A 169 15.26 -22.45 6.32
C MET A 169 14.66 -23.55 7.24
N ASP A 170 13.51 -24.11 6.87
CA ASP A 170 12.88 -25.19 7.63
C ASP A 170 13.76 -26.45 7.64
N THR A 171 14.61 -26.65 6.59
CA THR A 171 15.61 -27.73 6.53
C THR A 171 16.64 -27.61 7.64
N LEU A 172 17.17 -26.40 7.90
CA LEU A 172 18.15 -26.18 8.98
C LEU A 172 17.55 -26.51 10.35
N VAL A 173 16.32 -26.06 10.58
CA VAL A 173 15.56 -26.31 11.80
C VAL A 173 15.27 -27.81 11.99
N ALA A 174 14.78 -28.46 10.91
CA ALA A 174 14.46 -29.88 10.92
C ALA A 174 15.71 -30.74 11.19
N LEU A 175 16.83 -30.45 10.52
CA LEU A 175 18.09 -31.18 10.74
C LEU A 175 18.63 -30.97 12.14
N GLY A 176 18.66 -29.72 12.65
CA GLY A 176 19.16 -29.43 14.00
C GLY A 176 18.31 -30.10 15.08
N SER A 177 16.98 -29.97 15.01
CA SER A 177 16.08 -30.59 15.97
C SER A 177 16.08 -32.12 15.88
N ALA A 178 16.09 -32.71 14.65
CA ALA A 178 16.14 -34.15 14.47
C ALA A 178 17.46 -34.77 14.94
N ALA A 179 18.60 -34.10 14.71
CA ALA A 179 19.92 -34.55 15.19
C ALA A 179 20.00 -34.51 16.71
N SER A 180 19.54 -33.43 17.36
CA SER A 180 19.46 -33.31 18.80
C SER A 180 18.60 -34.41 19.41
N PHE A 181 17.41 -34.63 18.85
CA PHE A 181 16.49 -35.68 19.30
C PHE A 181 17.07 -37.07 19.11
N GLY A 182 17.59 -37.37 17.90
CA GLY A 182 18.15 -38.70 17.56
C GLY A 182 19.33 -39.07 18.46
N TYR A 183 20.25 -38.11 18.71
CA TYR A 183 21.37 -38.35 19.61
C TYR A 183 20.91 -38.56 21.06
N SER A 184 19.93 -37.77 21.54
CA SER A 184 19.39 -37.92 22.90
C SER A 184 18.69 -39.27 23.08
N VAL A 185 18.02 -39.78 22.05
CA VAL A 185 17.46 -41.14 22.07
C VAL A 185 18.56 -42.18 22.18
N TYR A 186 19.63 -42.04 21.40
CA TYR A 186 20.80 -42.92 21.53
C TYR A 186 21.41 -42.88 22.95
N ALA A 187 21.66 -41.69 23.50
CA ALA A 187 22.19 -41.52 24.85
C ALA A 187 21.27 -42.11 25.92
N LEU A 188 19.94 -42.01 25.75
CA LEU A 188 18.97 -42.62 26.65
C LEU A 188 19.05 -44.17 26.64
N PHE A 189 19.16 -44.78 25.43
CA PHE A 189 19.37 -46.23 25.34
C PHE A 189 20.70 -46.65 25.93
N ALA A 190 21.80 -45.93 25.71
CA ALA A 190 23.11 -46.19 26.28
C ALA A 190 23.07 -46.05 27.82
N MET A 191 22.36 -45.05 28.34
CA MET A 191 22.14 -44.84 29.76
C MET A 191 21.38 -46.02 30.40
N THR A 192 20.36 -46.58 29.74
CA THR A 192 19.64 -47.77 30.26
C THR A 192 20.56 -48.98 30.37
N ALA A 193 21.45 -49.19 29.39
CA ALA A 193 22.44 -50.27 29.44
C ALA A 193 23.47 -50.06 30.58
N ALA A 194 23.95 -48.84 30.79
CA ALA A 194 24.84 -48.50 31.91
C ALA A 194 24.16 -48.73 33.28
N GLN A 195 22.87 -48.38 33.40
CA GLN A 195 22.13 -48.60 34.62
C GLN A 195 21.94 -50.10 34.95
N VAL A 196 21.66 -50.92 33.95
CA VAL A 196 21.56 -52.38 34.12
C VAL A 196 22.90 -52.98 34.56
N ASN A 197 24.01 -52.44 34.05
CA ASN A 197 25.37 -52.88 34.45
C ASN A 197 25.84 -52.30 35.80
N GLY A 198 25.07 -51.42 36.43
CA GLY A 198 25.42 -50.79 37.70
C GLY A 198 26.48 -49.69 37.61
N ASP A 199 26.79 -49.19 36.42
CA ASP A 199 27.76 -48.13 36.15
C ASP A 199 27.09 -46.77 36.28
N MET A 200 27.06 -46.21 37.51
CA MET A 200 26.40 -44.94 37.78
C MET A 200 27.17 -43.73 37.21
N ASP A 201 28.48 -43.84 37.02
CA ASP A 201 29.30 -42.76 36.41
C ASP A 201 28.94 -42.62 34.93
N ALA A 202 28.81 -43.73 34.22
CA ALA A 202 28.33 -43.74 32.85
C ALA A 202 26.89 -43.24 32.74
N VAL A 203 25.99 -43.59 33.65
CA VAL A 203 24.60 -43.08 33.71
C VAL A 203 24.60 -41.55 33.80
N MET A 204 25.40 -40.98 34.70
CA MET A 204 25.48 -39.52 34.87
C MET A 204 26.09 -38.83 33.62
N SER A 205 27.12 -39.45 33.03
CA SER A 205 27.72 -38.94 31.78
C SER A 205 26.69 -38.85 30.67
N TYR A 206 25.95 -39.91 30.38
CA TYR A 206 24.91 -39.90 29.34
C TYR A 206 23.76 -38.94 29.63
N MET A 207 23.42 -38.73 30.92
CA MET A 207 22.39 -37.79 31.30
C MET A 207 22.76 -36.34 30.96
N HIS A 208 24.04 -35.99 31.11
CA HIS A 208 24.56 -34.68 30.72
C HIS A 208 24.65 -34.48 29.21
N GLU A 209 24.58 -35.55 28.42
CA GLU A 209 24.59 -35.54 26.96
C GLU A 209 23.19 -35.48 26.33
N PHE A 210 22.14 -35.29 27.12
CA PHE A 210 20.79 -35.09 26.54
C PHE A 210 20.64 -33.71 25.92
N TYR A 211 20.12 -33.67 24.74
CA TYR A 211 19.76 -32.46 23.96
C TYR A 211 18.26 -32.41 23.64
N PHE A 212 17.42 -33.09 24.46
CA PHE A 212 15.95 -33.04 24.27
C PHE A 212 15.40 -31.64 24.39
N GLU A 213 15.89 -30.84 25.36
CA GLU A 213 15.51 -29.46 25.55
C GLU A 213 15.96 -28.59 24.35
N SER A 214 17.15 -28.86 23.83
CA SER A 214 17.66 -28.16 22.64
C SER A 214 16.78 -28.40 21.41
N ALA A 215 16.37 -29.68 21.20
CA ALA A 215 15.46 -30.04 20.10
C ALA A 215 14.12 -29.30 20.18
N ALA A 216 13.54 -29.22 21.38
CA ALA A 216 12.27 -28.53 21.62
C ALA A 216 12.41 -27.00 21.59
N MET A 217 13.50 -26.45 22.15
CA MET A 217 13.77 -25.03 22.23
C MET A 217 13.99 -24.44 20.84
N ILE A 218 14.73 -25.13 19.94
CA ILE A 218 14.90 -24.71 18.53
C ILE A 218 13.54 -24.47 17.87
N LEU A 219 12.61 -25.41 18.03
CA LEU A 219 11.26 -25.33 17.44
C LEU A 219 10.44 -24.17 18.04
N ALA A 220 10.55 -23.95 19.35
CA ALA A 220 9.85 -22.86 20.02
C ALA A 220 10.39 -21.49 19.58
N LEU A 221 11.71 -21.29 19.58
CA LEU A 221 12.34 -20.04 19.16
C LEU A 221 12.03 -19.68 17.71
N ILE A 222 12.08 -20.67 16.81
CA ILE A 222 11.70 -20.43 15.40
C ILE A 222 10.21 -20.11 15.29
N THR A 223 9.35 -20.73 16.10
CA THR A 223 7.92 -20.41 16.13
C THR A 223 7.67 -18.97 16.61
N VAL A 224 8.45 -18.47 17.60
CA VAL A 224 8.44 -17.04 17.99
C VAL A 224 8.80 -16.16 16.79
N GLY A 225 9.91 -16.45 16.12
CA GLY A 225 10.35 -15.71 14.93
C GLY A 225 9.26 -15.68 13.84
N LYS A 226 8.67 -16.83 13.53
CA LYS A 226 7.58 -16.96 12.53
C LYS A 226 6.29 -16.23 12.96
N MET A 227 5.98 -16.21 14.24
CA MET A 227 4.82 -15.47 14.76
C MET A 227 5.02 -13.96 14.64
N LEU A 228 6.21 -13.44 14.99
CA LEU A 228 6.54 -12.02 14.82
C LEU A 228 6.54 -11.63 13.34
N GLU A 229 7.04 -12.51 12.48
CA GLU A 229 6.98 -12.37 11.03
C GLU A 229 5.54 -12.24 10.52
N ALA A 230 4.65 -13.18 10.88
CA ALA A 230 3.25 -13.18 10.48
C ALA A 230 2.52 -11.94 11.00
N HIS A 231 2.76 -11.55 12.25
CA HIS A 231 2.18 -10.34 12.84
C HIS A 231 2.60 -9.06 12.10
N SER A 232 3.88 -8.95 11.75
CA SER A 232 4.40 -7.81 10.98
C SER A 232 3.79 -7.75 9.57
N LYS A 233 3.62 -8.91 8.91
CA LYS A 233 2.92 -9.03 7.63
C LYS A 233 1.46 -8.56 7.75
N GLY A 234 0.74 -9.02 8.77
CA GLY A 234 -0.65 -8.63 9.02
C GLY A 234 -0.82 -7.13 9.15
N LYS A 235 0.01 -6.47 9.98
CA LYS A 235 -0.03 -5.00 10.15
C LYS A 235 0.28 -4.24 8.86
N THR A 236 1.14 -4.78 8.02
CA THR A 236 1.54 -4.13 6.77
C THR A 236 0.41 -4.18 5.73
N THR A 237 -0.44 -5.21 5.76
CA THR A 237 -1.61 -5.33 4.89
C THR A 237 -2.80 -4.49 5.35
N ASP A 238 -2.81 -3.99 6.59
CA ASP A 238 -3.92 -3.21 7.14
C ASP A 238 -4.17 -1.89 6.39
N ALA A 239 -3.13 -1.26 5.83
CA ALA A 239 -3.29 -0.05 5.02
C ALA A 239 -4.08 -0.32 3.72
N LEU A 240 -3.79 -1.43 3.04
CA LEU A 240 -4.54 -1.86 1.86
C LEU A 240 -5.98 -2.24 2.21
N LYS A 241 -6.15 -2.97 3.32
CA LYS A 241 -7.46 -3.34 3.84
C LYS A 241 -8.33 -2.13 4.21
N SER A 242 -7.71 -1.08 4.77
CA SER A 242 -8.41 0.17 5.08
C SER A 242 -8.93 0.86 3.82
N LEU A 243 -8.15 0.86 2.72
CA LEU A 243 -8.61 1.40 1.43
C LEU A 243 -9.78 0.58 0.87
N MET A 244 -9.73 -0.75 0.96
CA MET A 244 -10.81 -1.63 0.51
C MET A 244 -12.10 -1.46 1.32
N GLN A 245 -12.00 -1.10 2.62
CA GLN A 245 -13.15 -0.87 3.49
C GLN A 245 -13.90 0.44 3.18
N LEU A 246 -13.30 1.36 2.41
CA LEU A 246 -13.96 2.59 1.98
C LEU A 246 -15.01 2.36 0.89
N ALA A 247 -14.95 1.23 0.17
CA ALA A 247 -15.92 0.90 -0.86
C ALA A 247 -17.30 0.62 -0.23
N PRO A 248 -18.35 1.39 -0.58
CA PRO A 248 -19.70 1.09 -0.13
C PRO A 248 -20.20 -0.23 -0.74
N LYS A 249 -21.08 -0.91 -0.04
CA LYS A 249 -21.61 -2.22 -0.49
C LYS A 249 -22.89 -2.08 -1.30
N THR A 250 -23.60 -0.99 -1.11
CA THR A 250 -24.88 -0.70 -1.76
C THR A 250 -24.86 0.67 -2.43
N ALA A 251 -25.71 0.87 -3.40
CA ALA A 251 -25.95 2.12 -4.10
C ALA A 251 -27.46 2.35 -4.25
N THR A 252 -27.91 3.59 -4.06
CA THR A 252 -29.29 3.98 -4.35
C THR A 252 -29.38 4.47 -5.79
N VAL A 253 -30.00 3.67 -6.65
CA VAL A 253 -30.13 3.94 -8.11
C VAL A 253 -31.54 4.31 -8.45
N VAL A 254 -31.71 5.28 -9.35
CA VAL A 254 -33.03 5.69 -9.87
C VAL A 254 -33.33 4.93 -11.15
N ARG A 255 -34.26 3.99 -11.10
CA ARG A 255 -34.75 3.24 -12.28
C ARG A 255 -36.25 3.47 -12.45
N ASN A 256 -36.67 3.86 -13.64
CA ASN A 256 -38.08 4.20 -13.94
C ASN A 256 -38.69 5.27 -13.00
N GLY A 257 -37.85 6.23 -12.56
CA GLY A 257 -38.30 7.30 -11.64
C GLY A 257 -38.42 6.89 -10.17
N VAL A 258 -38.08 5.63 -9.80
CA VAL A 258 -38.15 5.13 -8.43
C VAL A 258 -36.72 4.86 -7.91
N GLU A 259 -36.45 5.33 -6.70
CA GLU A 259 -35.18 5.01 -6.02
C GLU A 259 -35.20 3.57 -5.51
N GLN A 260 -34.14 2.82 -5.80
CA GLN A 260 -33.95 1.44 -5.38
C GLN A 260 -32.54 1.26 -4.83
N GLU A 261 -32.44 0.67 -3.65
CA GLU A 261 -31.14 0.27 -3.11
C GLU A 261 -30.76 -1.09 -3.71
N ILE A 262 -29.59 -1.09 -4.41
CA ILE A 262 -29.06 -2.29 -5.04
C ILE A 262 -27.61 -2.51 -4.59
N SER A 263 -27.07 -3.71 -4.82
CA SER A 263 -25.62 -3.93 -4.67
C SER A 263 -24.85 -3.02 -5.62
N VAL A 264 -23.70 -2.47 -5.17
CA VAL A 264 -22.80 -1.67 -6.02
C VAL A 264 -22.40 -2.42 -7.29
N ASP A 265 -22.24 -3.75 -7.23
CA ASP A 265 -21.89 -4.59 -8.38
C ASP A 265 -23.00 -4.67 -9.43
N ALA A 266 -24.25 -4.38 -9.04
CA ALA A 266 -25.39 -4.37 -9.96
C ALA A 266 -25.60 -3.01 -10.67
N VAL A 267 -24.77 -2.01 -10.34
CA VAL A 267 -24.78 -0.69 -11.00
C VAL A 267 -24.13 -0.81 -12.37
N LYS A 268 -24.81 -0.29 -13.39
CA LYS A 268 -24.32 -0.28 -14.76
C LYS A 268 -23.87 1.12 -15.18
N LYS A 269 -22.91 1.20 -16.11
CA LYS A 269 -22.52 2.46 -16.73
C LYS A 269 -23.73 3.14 -17.35
N GLY A 270 -23.95 4.41 -16.98
CA GLY A 270 -25.12 5.20 -17.40
C GLY A 270 -26.28 5.18 -16.41
N ASP A 271 -26.30 4.30 -15.40
CA ASP A 271 -27.32 4.35 -14.33
C ASP A 271 -27.24 5.70 -13.60
N ILE A 272 -28.40 6.21 -13.17
CA ILE A 272 -28.47 7.38 -12.34
C ILE A 272 -28.53 6.92 -10.89
N PHE A 273 -27.60 7.41 -10.07
CA PHE A 273 -27.58 7.15 -8.63
C PHE A 273 -27.68 8.44 -7.83
N VAL A 274 -28.15 8.33 -6.61
CA VAL A 274 -28.32 9.45 -5.68
C VAL A 274 -27.41 9.26 -4.48
N VAL A 275 -26.88 10.38 -3.96
CA VAL A 275 -26.04 10.38 -2.77
C VAL A 275 -26.49 11.50 -1.84
N ARG A 276 -26.82 11.12 -0.60
CA ARG A 276 -27.26 12.04 0.45
C ARG A 276 -26.07 12.52 1.28
N PRO A 277 -26.22 13.63 2.02
CA PRO A 277 -25.18 14.07 2.95
C PRO A 277 -24.80 12.97 3.94
N GLY A 278 -23.48 12.75 4.10
CA GLY A 278 -22.90 11.69 4.93
C GLY A 278 -22.73 10.33 4.25
N GLU A 279 -23.27 10.13 3.05
CA GLU A 279 -23.11 8.88 2.32
C GLU A 279 -21.83 8.84 1.50
N ASN A 280 -21.28 7.64 1.34
CA ASN A 280 -20.16 7.39 0.42
C ASN A 280 -20.67 7.30 -1.02
N ILE A 281 -19.90 7.86 -1.95
CA ILE A 281 -20.19 7.76 -3.37
C ILE A 281 -19.90 6.33 -3.83
N PRO A 282 -20.90 5.62 -4.43
CA PRO A 282 -20.78 4.18 -4.66
C PRO A 282 -19.90 3.82 -5.87
N VAL A 283 -19.94 4.60 -6.94
CA VAL A 283 -19.19 4.39 -8.19
C VAL A 283 -18.73 5.74 -8.74
N ASP A 284 -17.78 5.73 -9.67
CA ASP A 284 -17.37 6.97 -10.33
C ASP A 284 -18.53 7.50 -11.22
N GLY A 285 -18.76 8.80 -11.13
CA GLY A 285 -19.87 9.43 -11.84
C GLY A 285 -19.62 10.88 -12.18
N GLU A 286 -20.60 11.46 -12.87
CA GLU A 286 -20.71 12.88 -13.18
C GLU A 286 -22.00 13.41 -12.53
N ILE A 287 -21.92 14.53 -11.84
CA ILE A 287 -23.10 15.16 -11.22
C ILE A 287 -24.02 15.69 -12.32
N ILE A 288 -25.28 15.28 -12.32
CA ILE A 288 -26.30 15.76 -13.26
C ILE A 288 -27.27 16.78 -12.62
N ASP A 289 -27.43 16.72 -11.29
CA ASP A 289 -28.32 17.60 -10.53
C ASP A 289 -27.81 17.74 -9.09
N GLY A 290 -27.93 18.95 -8.54
CA GLY A 290 -27.51 19.27 -7.18
C GLY A 290 -26.08 19.83 -7.09
N THR A 291 -25.75 20.38 -5.90
CA THR A 291 -24.41 20.88 -5.56
C THR A 291 -24.01 20.34 -4.19
N THR A 292 -22.72 20.11 -4.01
CA THR A 292 -22.21 19.50 -2.77
C THR A 292 -20.76 19.85 -2.50
N ALA A 293 -20.30 19.64 -1.26
CA ALA A 293 -18.90 19.55 -0.90
C ALA A 293 -18.53 18.06 -0.70
N VAL A 294 -17.56 17.56 -1.46
CA VAL A 294 -17.10 16.16 -1.39
C VAL A 294 -15.77 16.08 -0.67
N ASN A 295 -15.70 15.24 0.35
CA ASN A 295 -14.43 14.91 1.00
C ASN A 295 -13.74 13.80 0.19
N GLU A 296 -12.67 14.17 -0.49
CA GLU A 296 -11.85 13.28 -1.31
C GLU A 296 -10.57 12.82 -0.61
N SER A 297 -10.41 13.12 0.70
CA SER A 297 -9.18 12.87 1.47
C SER A 297 -8.73 11.41 1.47
N ALA A 298 -9.67 10.47 1.33
CA ALA A 298 -9.37 9.05 1.26
C ALA A 298 -8.59 8.65 -0.01
N LEU A 299 -8.75 9.40 -1.11
CA LEU A 299 -8.09 9.16 -2.40
C LEU A 299 -6.95 10.14 -2.68
N THR A 300 -7.13 11.42 -2.34
CA THR A 300 -6.19 12.49 -2.66
C THR A 300 -5.25 12.85 -1.50
N GLY A 301 -5.65 12.51 -0.27
CA GLY A 301 -4.95 12.93 0.94
C GLY A 301 -5.26 14.36 1.39
N GLU A 302 -6.04 15.14 0.61
CA GLU A 302 -6.40 16.51 0.93
C GLU A 302 -7.60 16.55 1.90
N SER A 303 -7.45 17.22 3.03
CA SER A 303 -8.47 17.24 4.09
C SER A 303 -9.59 18.26 3.84
N ILE A 304 -9.39 19.18 2.90
CA ILE A 304 -10.38 20.22 2.57
C ILE A 304 -11.38 19.65 1.58
N PRO A 305 -12.69 19.67 1.90
CA PRO A 305 -13.72 19.23 0.97
C PRO A 305 -13.74 20.10 -0.29
N VAL A 306 -13.98 19.46 -1.42
CA VAL A 306 -14.02 20.11 -2.73
C VAL A 306 -15.46 20.37 -3.12
N ASP A 307 -15.79 21.62 -3.41
CA ASP A 307 -17.11 21.98 -3.90
C ASP A 307 -17.32 21.43 -5.32
N LYS A 308 -18.46 20.77 -5.52
CA LYS A 308 -18.84 20.12 -6.78
C LYS A 308 -20.21 20.60 -7.24
N GLN A 309 -20.34 20.79 -8.54
CA GLN A 309 -21.55 21.27 -9.23
C GLN A 309 -21.89 20.36 -10.42
N PRO A 310 -23.05 20.52 -11.07
CA PRO A 310 -23.39 19.76 -12.28
C PRO A 310 -22.29 19.80 -13.34
N LYS A 311 -21.98 18.64 -13.91
CA LYS A 311 -20.89 18.30 -14.83
C LYS A 311 -19.54 18.01 -14.16
N ASP A 312 -19.40 18.18 -12.85
CA ASP A 312 -18.17 17.77 -12.15
C ASP A 312 -18.15 16.26 -11.94
N ALA A 313 -16.94 15.71 -12.01
CA ALA A 313 -16.71 14.29 -11.73
C ALA A 313 -16.67 14.03 -10.22
N VAL A 314 -17.21 12.88 -9.82
CA VAL A 314 -17.12 12.33 -8.47
C VAL A 314 -16.54 10.93 -8.51
N SER A 315 -15.78 10.57 -7.50
CA SER A 315 -15.06 9.30 -7.41
C SER A 315 -15.65 8.38 -6.36
N ALA A 316 -15.65 7.08 -6.64
CA ALA A 316 -16.06 6.05 -5.68
C ALA A 316 -15.29 6.16 -4.35
N ALA A 317 -15.97 5.85 -3.24
CA ALA A 317 -15.43 5.87 -1.87
C ALA A 317 -15.08 7.26 -1.31
N THR A 318 -15.38 8.35 -2.00
CA THR A 318 -15.38 9.70 -1.43
C THR A 318 -16.70 9.97 -0.71
N VAL A 319 -16.71 10.92 0.24
CA VAL A 319 -17.86 11.17 1.11
C VAL A 319 -18.55 12.46 0.71
N ASN A 320 -19.83 12.38 0.43
CA ASN A 320 -20.67 13.56 0.25
C ASN A 320 -20.92 14.24 1.61
N GLN A 321 -20.43 15.46 1.81
CA GLN A 321 -20.58 16.15 3.10
C GLN A 321 -21.83 17.04 3.20
N SER A 322 -22.27 17.60 2.09
CA SER A 322 -23.40 18.54 2.09
C SER A 322 -24.21 18.39 0.81
N GLY A 323 -25.48 18.77 0.85
CA GLY A 323 -26.34 18.74 -0.32
C GLY A 323 -26.71 17.33 -0.79
N PHE A 324 -27.80 17.27 -1.55
CA PHE A 324 -28.26 16.06 -2.24
C PHE A 324 -27.84 16.14 -3.69
N ILE A 325 -27.21 15.08 -4.20
CA ILE A 325 -26.75 15.05 -5.60
C ILE A 325 -27.31 13.83 -6.33
N LYS A 326 -27.59 14.03 -7.62
CA LYS A 326 -27.85 12.95 -8.57
C LYS A 326 -26.65 12.87 -9.53
N CYS A 327 -26.14 11.67 -9.70
CA CYS A 327 -24.97 11.41 -10.54
C CYS A 327 -25.29 10.35 -11.59
N ARG A 328 -24.64 10.45 -12.73
CA ARG A 328 -24.65 9.41 -13.77
C ARG A 328 -23.37 8.60 -13.65
N ALA A 329 -23.48 7.27 -13.52
CA ALA A 329 -22.35 6.36 -13.42
C ALA A 329 -21.51 6.40 -14.71
N THR A 330 -20.23 6.72 -14.59
CA THR A 330 -19.27 6.77 -15.71
C THR A 330 -18.35 5.57 -15.75
N ARG A 331 -17.91 5.09 -14.57
CA ARG A 331 -17.10 3.87 -14.40
C ARG A 331 -17.68 3.05 -13.26
N VAL A 332 -17.73 1.73 -13.44
CA VAL A 332 -18.34 0.78 -12.50
C VAL A 332 -17.45 -0.45 -12.31
N GLY A 333 -17.61 -1.17 -11.21
CA GLY A 333 -16.88 -2.40 -10.94
C GLY A 333 -15.35 -2.19 -10.90
N GLU A 334 -14.62 -2.96 -11.69
CA GLU A 334 -13.15 -2.93 -11.75
C GLU A 334 -12.59 -1.65 -12.37
N ASP A 335 -13.39 -0.92 -13.15
CA ASP A 335 -12.99 0.31 -13.82
C ASP A 335 -13.07 1.55 -12.91
N THR A 336 -13.62 1.43 -11.70
CA THR A 336 -13.68 2.55 -10.75
C THR A 336 -12.28 2.99 -10.32
N THR A 337 -12.12 4.27 -10.05
CA THR A 337 -10.86 4.86 -9.58
C THR A 337 -10.31 4.12 -8.34
N LEU A 338 -11.18 3.79 -7.38
CA LEU A 338 -10.78 3.01 -6.20
C LEU A 338 -10.27 1.60 -6.56
N SER A 339 -10.99 0.89 -7.44
CA SER A 339 -10.59 -0.46 -7.87
C SER A 339 -9.24 -0.44 -8.58
N GLN A 340 -8.99 0.56 -9.44
CA GLN A 340 -7.71 0.75 -10.11
C GLN A 340 -6.57 1.05 -9.12
N ILE A 341 -6.81 1.85 -8.08
CA ILE A 341 -5.84 2.11 -7.00
C ILE A 341 -5.51 0.82 -6.26
N ILE A 342 -6.52 0.04 -5.86
CA ILE A 342 -6.34 -1.24 -5.17
C ILE A 342 -5.53 -2.20 -6.05
N GLN A 343 -5.86 -2.28 -7.33
CA GLN A 343 -5.15 -3.14 -8.29
C GLN A 343 -3.69 -2.70 -8.44
N MET A 344 -3.40 -1.41 -8.61
CA MET A 344 -2.02 -0.90 -8.70
C MET A 344 -1.20 -1.19 -7.46
N VAL A 345 -1.77 -1.03 -6.26
CA VAL A 345 -1.07 -1.35 -5.00
C VAL A 345 -0.84 -2.86 -4.88
N SER A 346 -1.80 -3.68 -5.29
CA SER A 346 -1.67 -5.14 -5.32
C SER A 346 -0.60 -5.60 -6.32
N ASP A 347 -0.57 -5.03 -7.51
CA ASP A 347 0.44 -5.33 -8.55
C ASP A 347 1.83 -4.89 -8.10
N ALA A 348 1.96 -3.72 -7.50
CA ALA A 348 3.22 -3.26 -6.93
C ALA A 348 3.71 -4.18 -5.80
N ALA A 349 2.81 -4.69 -4.96
CA ALA A 349 3.13 -5.65 -3.90
C ALA A 349 3.52 -7.04 -4.46
N ALA A 350 3.01 -7.42 -5.63
CA ALA A 350 3.35 -8.68 -6.30
C ALA A 350 4.71 -8.60 -7.03
N THR A 351 5.21 -7.39 -7.35
CA THR A 351 6.51 -7.21 -8.00
C THR A 351 7.64 -7.21 -6.97
N LYS A 352 8.82 -7.71 -7.38
CA LYS A 352 10.02 -7.68 -6.52
C LYS A 352 10.94 -6.52 -6.90
N ALA A 353 11.36 -5.77 -5.89
CA ALA A 353 12.45 -4.81 -6.04
C ALA A 353 13.77 -5.52 -6.37
N PRO A 354 14.71 -4.88 -7.10
CA PRO A 354 16.02 -5.42 -7.39
C PRO A 354 16.77 -5.91 -6.15
N ILE A 355 16.70 -5.18 -5.04
CA ILE A 355 17.34 -5.57 -3.77
C ILE A 355 16.73 -6.85 -3.18
N ALA A 356 15.43 -7.09 -3.36
CA ALA A 356 14.78 -8.33 -2.92
C ALA A 356 15.28 -9.54 -3.72
N LYS A 357 15.50 -9.38 -5.03
CA LYS A 357 16.06 -10.43 -5.88
C LYS A 357 17.49 -10.81 -5.47
N ILE A 358 18.29 -9.84 -5.02
CA ILE A 358 19.63 -10.08 -4.47
C ILE A 358 19.54 -10.87 -3.18
N ALA A 359 18.65 -10.47 -2.26
CA ALA A 359 18.42 -11.17 -0.99
C ALA A 359 18.00 -12.64 -1.20
N ASP A 360 17.09 -12.88 -2.16
CA ASP A 360 16.66 -14.24 -2.53
C ASP A 360 17.82 -15.09 -3.06
N ARG A 361 18.67 -14.53 -3.91
CA ARG A 361 19.85 -15.22 -4.45
C ARG A 361 20.85 -15.58 -3.36
N VAL A 362 21.12 -14.65 -2.46
CA VAL A 362 21.99 -14.89 -1.30
C VAL A 362 21.41 -16.02 -0.43
N SER A 363 20.11 -15.99 -0.13
CA SER A 363 19.44 -17.03 0.66
C SER A 363 19.54 -18.42 0.02
N GLY A 364 19.47 -18.50 -1.31
CA GLY A 364 19.58 -19.76 -2.05
C GLY A 364 20.96 -20.43 -1.97
N VAL A 365 22.03 -19.65 -1.80
CA VAL A 365 23.40 -20.16 -1.61
C VAL A 365 23.72 -20.38 -0.13
N PHE A 366 23.16 -19.56 0.72
CA PHE A 366 23.46 -19.49 2.15
C PHE A 366 23.13 -20.81 2.87
N VAL A 367 21.94 -21.38 2.65
CA VAL A 367 21.50 -22.60 3.35
C VAL A 367 22.40 -23.80 3.04
N PRO A 368 22.74 -24.13 1.77
CA PRO A 368 23.74 -25.15 1.47
C PRO A 368 25.12 -24.89 2.10
N ALA A 369 25.58 -23.64 2.09
CA ALA A 369 26.86 -23.26 2.68
C ALA A 369 26.87 -23.52 4.19
N VAL A 370 25.81 -23.15 4.91
CA VAL A 370 25.65 -23.39 6.36
C VAL A 370 25.64 -24.87 6.68
N ILE A 371 24.95 -25.71 5.91
CA ILE A 371 24.95 -27.16 6.08
C ILE A 371 26.36 -27.70 5.92
N THR A 372 27.10 -27.26 4.92
CA THR A 372 28.48 -27.66 4.68
C THR A 372 29.39 -27.26 5.84
N ILE A 373 29.27 -26.01 6.34
CA ILE A 373 30.04 -25.53 7.49
C ILE A 373 29.73 -26.36 8.74
N ALA A 374 28.46 -26.68 8.99
CA ALA A 374 28.05 -27.51 10.12
C ALA A 374 28.69 -28.91 10.05
N ILE A 375 28.70 -29.55 8.88
CA ILE A 375 29.34 -30.84 8.68
C ILE A 375 30.85 -30.75 8.92
N ILE A 376 31.50 -29.72 8.36
CA ILE A 376 32.93 -29.48 8.57
C ILE A 376 33.23 -29.28 10.07
N THR A 377 32.40 -28.52 10.77
CA THR A 377 32.53 -28.29 12.22
C THR A 377 32.45 -29.59 13.00
N ILE A 378 31.48 -30.46 12.71
CA ILE A 378 31.34 -31.77 13.34
C ILE A 378 32.62 -32.61 13.09
N ILE A 379 33.06 -32.72 11.85
CA ILE A 379 34.26 -33.49 11.49
C ILE A 379 35.51 -32.94 12.18
N ALA A 380 35.67 -31.61 12.22
CA ALA A 380 36.84 -30.99 12.86
C ALA A 380 36.92 -31.32 14.35
N TRP A 381 35.80 -31.26 15.08
CA TRP A 381 35.78 -31.61 16.53
C TRP A 381 35.98 -33.10 16.78
N LEU A 382 35.45 -33.97 15.90
CA LEU A 382 35.73 -35.41 16.01
C LEU A 382 37.22 -35.73 15.76
N ILE A 383 37.89 -35.05 14.79
CA ILE A 383 39.32 -35.18 14.57
C ILE A 383 40.15 -34.63 15.74
N ALA A 384 39.64 -33.57 16.41
CA ALA A 384 40.26 -33.03 17.62
C ALA A 384 40.15 -33.97 18.84
N GLY A 385 39.43 -35.10 18.74
CA GLY A 385 39.29 -36.11 19.80
C GLY A 385 38.15 -35.87 20.76
N GLU A 386 37.23 -34.92 20.46
CA GLU A 386 36.05 -34.66 21.26
C GLU A 386 34.96 -35.71 21.07
N THR A 387 34.03 -35.80 22.02
CA THR A 387 32.91 -36.76 21.95
C THR A 387 31.95 -36.44 20.82
N VAL A 388 31.24 -37.46 20.32
CA VAL A 388 30.22 -37.29 19.28
C VAL A 388 29.14 -36.31 19.73
N GLY A 389 28.74 -36.34 21.00
CA GLY A 389 27.77 -35.41 21.58
C GLY A 389 28.23 -33.95 21.50
N PHE A 390 29.49 -33.70 21.90
CA PHE A 390 30.09 -32.37 21.85
C PHE A 390 30.19 -31.86 20.39
N ALA A 391 30.70 -32.69 19.47
CA ALA A 391 30.84 -32.34 18.06
C ALA A 391 29.46 -32.02 17.40
N LEU A 392 28.44 -32.84 17.66
CA LEU A 392 27.07 -32.62 17.20
C LEU A 392 26.47 -31.33 17.75
N ALA A 393 26.64 -31.04 19.03
CA ALA A 393 26.13 -29.82 19.66
C ALA A 393 26.69 -28.55 18.95
N ARG A 394 27.99 -28.55 18.58
CA ARG A 394 28.61 -27.44 17.85
C ARG A 394 28.09 -27.31 16.41
N GLY A 395 27.96 -28.43 15.70
CA GLY A 395 27.37 -28.45 14.37
C GLY A 395 25.89 -27.97 14.36
N ILE A 396 25.11 -28.42 15.34
CA ILE A 396 23.71 -27.95 15.52
C ILE A 396 23.67 -26.47 15.82
N SER A 397 24.58 -25.95 16.65
CA SER A 397 24.67 -24.52 16.95
C SER A 397 24.92 -23.70 15.68
N VAL A 398 25.77 -24.19 14.74
CA VAL A 398 25.98 -23.56 13.44
C VAL A 398 24.71 -23.53 12.62
N LEU A 399 23.95 -24.63 12.56
CA LEU A 399 22.69 -24.70 11.81
C LEU A 399 21.65 -23.70 12.34
N VAL A 400 21.50 -23.59 13.65
CA VAL A 400 20.45 -22.81 14.30
C VAL A 400 20.75 -21.30 14.26
N ILE A 401 21.98 -20.90 14.62
CA ILE A 401 22.37 -19.49 14.69
C ILE A 401 22.39 -18.82 13.31
N SER A 402 22.59 -19.60 12.27
CA SER A 402 22.71 -19.13 10.90
C SER A 402 21.35 -18.93 10.19
N CYS A 403 20.24 -18.79 10.92
CA CYS A 403 18.93 -18.56 10.30
C CYS A 403 18.83 -17.15 9.68
N PRO A 404 18.69 -16.99 8.36
CA PRO A 404 18.51 -15.70 7.71
C PRO A 404 17.03 -15.22 7.74
N CYS A 405 16.35 -15.41 8.89
CA CYS A 405 14.90 -15.23 9.01
C CYS A 405 14.42 -13.82 8.61
N ALA A 406 15.19 -12.79 8.97
CA ALA A 406 14.83 -11.40 8.67
C ALA A 406 15.11 -10.99 7.23
N LEU A 407 16.08 -11.61 6.54
CA LEU A 407 16.54 -11.20 5.21
C LEU A 407 15.41 -11.27 4.15
N GLY A 408 14.60 -12.31 4.19
CA GLY A 408 13.51 -12.52 3.23
C GLY A 408 12.32 -11.59 3.39
N LEU A 409 12.20 -10.90 4.53
CA LEU A 409 11.04 -10.05 4.87
C LEU A 409 11.33 -8.56 4.91
N ALA A 410 12.56 -8.17 5.24
CA ALA A 410 12.90 -6.76 5.45
C ALA A 410 12.49 -5.90 4.26
N THR A 411 12.85 -6.30 3.05
CA THR A 411 12.56 -5.53 1.82
C THR A 411 11.07 -5.54 1.45
N PRO A 412 10.35 -6.69 1.39
CA PRO A 412 8.93 -6.69 1.09
C PRO A 412 8.10 -5.87 2.07
N VAL A 413 8.39 -5.94 3.38
CA VAL A 413 7.70 -5.14 4.40
C VAL A 413 7.95 -3.64 4.19
N ALA A 414 9.20 -3.23 3.95
CA ALA A 414 9.54 -1.83 3.70
C ALA A 414 8.82 -1.28 2.46
N ILE A 415 8.78 -2.04 1.37
CA ILE A 415 8.10 -1.66 0.13
C ILE A 415 6.59 -1.52 0.35
N MET A 416 5.95 -2.46 1.05
CA MET A 416 4.52 -2.40 1.29
C MET A 416 4.15 -1.22 2.19
N VAL A 417 4.94 -0.94 3.25
CA VAL A 417 4.74 0.25 4.10
C VAL A 417 4.93 1.53 3.27
N GLY A 418 5.95 1.56 2.41
CA GLY A 418 6.21 2.69 1.50
C GLY A 418 5.06 2.93 0.53
N ASN A 419 4.55 1.86 -0.11
CA ASN A 419 3.38 1.94 -1.00
C ASN A 419 2.12 2.37 -0.25
N GLY A 420 1.87 1.83 0.94
CA GLY A 420 0.72 2.20 1.76
C GLY A 420 0.74 3.67 2.20
N LYS A 421 1.91 4.19 2.56
CA LYS A 421 2.07 5.63 2.85
C LYS A 421 1.93 6.49 1.61
N GLY A 422 2.52 6.08 0.49
CA GLY A 422 2.37 6.75 -0.80
C GLY A 422 0.91 6.86 -1.20
N ALA A 423 0.17 5.75 -1.18
CA ALA A 423 -1.23 5.71 -1.55
C ALA A 423 -2.10 6.66 -0.70
N LYS A 424 -1.86 6.74 0.62
CA LYS A 424 -2.53 7.70 1.52
C LYS A 424 -2.25 9.17 1.18
N SER A 425 -1.17 9.44 0.46
CA SER A 425 -0.78 10.78 0.00
C SER A 425 -1.06 10.98 -1.50
N GLY A 426 -1.90 10.15 -2.11
CA GLY A 426 -2.22 10.21 -3.53
C GLY A 426 -1.07 9.76 -4.47
N ILE A 427 0.02 9.19 -3.93
CA ILE A 427 1.19 8.75 -4.70
C ILE A 427 1.12 7.24 -4.92
N LEU A 428 0.96 6.82 -6.17
CA LEU A 428 0.85 5.41 -6.56
C LEU A 428 2.11 4.96 -7.30
N PHE A 429 2.71 3.87 -6.83
CA PHE A 429 3.85 3.24 -7.48
C PHE A 429 3.39 2.02 -8.29
N LYS A 430 3.73 1.96 -9.57
CA LYS A 430 3.39 0.82 -10.45
C LYS A 430 4.17 -0.45 -10.09
N THR A 431 5.38 -0.31 -9.56
CA THR A 431 6.24 -1.44 -9.22
C THR A 431 7.08 -1.16 -7.98
N ALA A 432 7.50 -2.21 -7.28
CA ALA A 432 8.46 -2.12 -6.18
C ALA A 432 9.81 -1.52 -6.62
N ALA A 433 10.21 -1.76 -7.87
CA ALA A 433 11.43 -1.17 -8.45
C ALA A 433 11.32 0.36 -8.57
N SER A 434 10.14 0.89 -8.91
CA SER A 434 9.89 2.33 -9.00
C SER A 434 10.03 3.01 -7.63
N LEU A 435 9.54 2.36 -6.56
CA LEU A 435 9.70 2.86 -5.19
C LEU A 435 11.17 2.85 -4.76
N GLU A 436 11.92 1.78 -5.06
CA GLU A 436 13.36 1.69 -4.75
C GLU A 436 14.16 2.75 -5.53
N ALA A 437 13.89 2.95 -6.82
CA ALA A 437 14.55 3.93 -7.66
C ALA A 437 14.35 5.36 -7.16
N LYS A 438 13.14 5.69 -6.67
CA LYS A 438 12.84 7.01 -6.09
C LYS A 438 13.75 7.35 -4.91
N GLY A 439 14.11 6.38 -4.06
CA GLY A 439 15.03 6.58 -2.92
C GLY A 439 16.46 6.98 -3.34
N ARG A 440 16.82 6.83 -4.62
CA ARG A 440 18.14 7.16 -5.19
C ARG A 440 18.11 8.38 -6.10
N THR A 441 16.97 9.10 -6.15
CA THR A 441 16.81 10.29 -7.00
C THR A 441 17.79 11.39 -6.56
N GLN A 442 18.59 11.90 -7.48
CA GLN A 442 19.54 13.00 -7.27
C GLN A 442 19.13 14.25 -8.01
N ILE A 443 18.41 14.10 -9.12
CA ILE A 443 17.96 15.21 -9.97
C ILE A 443 16.46 15.08 -10.14
N VAL A 444 15.73 16.17 -9.90
CA VAL A 444 14.29 16.27 -10.11
C VAL A 444 14.03 17.33 -11.16
N ALA A 445 13.46 16.94 -12.30
CA ALA A 445 12.96 17.87 -13.30
C ALA A 445 11.46 18.06 -13.11
N LEU A 446 11.03 19.29 -12.86
CA LEU A 446 9.65 19.64 -12.63
C LEU A 446 9.11 20.42 -13.82
N ASP A 447 7.95 20.03 -14.32
CA ASP A 447 7.20 20.87 -15.25
C ASP A 447 6.63 22.09 -14.52
N LYS A 448 6.51 23.23 -15.23
CA LYS A 448 6.00 24.46 -14.61
C LYS A 448 4.49 24.39 -14.43
N THR A 449 3.77 24.13 -15.52
CA THR A 449 2.32 24.30 -15.57
C THR A 449 1.58 23.09 -15.02
N GLY A 450 0.75 23.29 -14.00
CA GLY A 450 0.02 22.21 -13.33
C GLY A 450 0.85 21.36 -12.37
N THR A 451 2.17 21.61 -12.25
CA THR A 451 3.07 20.93 -11.30
C THR A 451 3.64 21.91 -10.28
N ILE A 452 4.38 22.96 -10.74
CA ILE A 452 4.86 24.03 -9.86
C ILE A 452 3.75 25.06 -9.64
N THR A 453 2.96 25.33 -10.67
CA THR A 453 1.79 26.22 -10.62
C THR A 453 0.51 25.38 -10.59
N SER A 454 -0.58 25.95 -10.08
CA SER A 454 -1.90 25.30 -10.06
C SER A 454 -2.47 25.04 -11.47
N GLY A 455 -1.87 25.62 -12.53
CA GLY A 455 -2.41 25.57 -13.90
C GLY A 455 -3.60 26.49 -14.12
N GLU A 456 -4.10 27.13 -13.08
CA GLU A 456 -5.21 28.08 -13.13
C GLU A 456 -4.70 29.48 -12.83
N PRO A 457 -4.93 30.46 -13.74
CA PRO A 457 -4.60 31.85 -13.47
C PRO A 457 -5.51 32.40 -12.37
N LYS A 458 -4.96 33.28 -11.51
CA LYS A 458 -5.71 33.97 -10.45
C LYS A 458 -5.37 35.45 -10.47
N VAL A 459 -6.37 36.31 -10.21
CA VAL A 459 -6.14 37.75 -10.05
C VAL A 459 -5.44 37.99 -8.72
N THR A 460 -4.18 38.44 -8.77
CA THR A 460 -3.36 38.79 -7.60
C THR A 460 -3.43 40.27 -7.28
N ASP A 461 -3.41 41.10 -8.28
CA ASP A 461 -3.33 42.55 -8.14
C ASP A 461 -4.37 43.25 -9.01
N ILE A 462 -4.97 44.32 -8.50
CA ILE A 462 -5.90 45.20 -9.20
C ILE A 462 -5.41 46.64 -8.99
N VAL A 463 -4.90 47.23 -10.05
CA VAL A 463 -4.25 48.55 -9.98
C VAL A 463 -4.96 49.53 -10.93
N PRO A 464 -5.84 50.37 -10.40
CA PRO A 464 -6.44 51.43 -11.20
C PRO A 464 -5.43 52.54 -11.50
N ASP A 465 -5.52 53.15 -12.70
CA ASP A 465 -4.72 54.33 -13.07
C ASP A 465 -5.19 55.56 -12.28
N GLU A 466 -4.26 56.26 -11.65
CA GLU A 466 -4.58 57.46 -10.80
C GLU A 466 -5.14 58.62 -11.62
N THR A 467 -4.76 58.76 -12.88
CA THR A 467 -5.30 59.81 -13.79
C THR A 467 -6.79 59.60 -14.08
N PHE A 468 -7.27 58.36 -14.00
CA PHE A 468 -8.69 58.01 -14.14
C PHE A 468 -9.54 58.55 -12.98
N PHE A 469 -8.99 58.71 -11.78
CA PHE A 469 -9.70 59.26 -10.64
C PHE A 469 -10.04 60.75 -10.79
N GLU A 470 -9.16 61.54 -11.41
CA GLU A 470 -9.38 62.96 -11.63
C GLU A 470 -10.50 63.22 -12.64
N GLU A 471 -10.59 62.42 -13.69
CA GLU A 471 -11.64 62.58 -14.72
C GLU A 471 -13.04 62.11 -14.23
N ILE A 472 -13.12 61.00 -13.54
CA ILE A 472 -14.42 60.50 -13.02
C ILE A 472 -14.91 61.36 -11.84
N GLY A 473 -14.02 61.88 -11.00
CA GLY A 473 -14.38 62.81 -9.93
C GLY A 473 -15.12 64.05 -10.46
N LYS A 474 -14.81 64.47 -11.69
CA LYS A 474 -15.51 65.56 -12.40
C LYS A 474 -16.86 65.17 -12.98
N HIS A 475 -17.13 63.88 -13.22
CA HIS A 475 -18.36 63.37 -13.87
C HIS A 475 -19.23 62.49 -12.95
N ALA A 476 -18.81 62.19 -11.71
CA ALA A 476 -19.54 61.29 -10.79
C ALA A 476 -20.81 61.90 -10.16
N GLY A 477 -21.20 63.11 -10.60
CA GLY A 477 -22.42 63.75 -10.17
C GLY A 477 -23.72 63.12 -10.70
N GLU A 478 -23.64 62.25 -11.70
CA GLU A 478 -24.86 61.88 -12.46
C GLU A 478 -25.22 60.37 -12.53
N CYS A 479 -24.43 59.46 -11.97
CA CYS A 479 -24.76 58.05 -12.06
C CYS A 479 -24.88 57.34 -10.68
N HIS A 480 -26.16 57.06 -10.29
CA HIS A 480 -26.61 56.12 -9.26
C HIS A 480 -26.28 56.42 -7.81
N ARG A 481 -26.95 57.44 -7.23
CA ARG A 481 -27.22 57.52 -5.80
C ARG A 481 -28.47 56.69 -5.47
N LYS A 482 -28.32 55.61 -4.66
CA LYS A 482 -29.36 55.22 -3.71
C LYS A 482 -29.31 56.24 -2.58
N ALA A 483 -30.49 56.73 -2.17
CA ALA A 483 -30.69 57.96 -1.39
C ALA A 483 -30.15 57.94 0.05
N ASP A 484 -29.45 56.93 0.53
CA ASP A 484 -29.06 56.74 1.92
C ASP A 484 -27.52 56.76 2.22
N ASP A 485 -26.67 57.04 1.26
CA ASP A 485 -25.21 57.08 1.51
C ASP A 485 -24.65 58.49 1.25
N LEU A 486 -24.72 59.31 2.32
CA LEU A 486 -24.30 60.73 2.33
C LEU A 486 -22.81 60.94 2.68
N THR A 487 -21.94 59.99 2.51
CA THR A 487 -20.49 60.19 2.71
C THR A 487 -19.86 60.75 1.42
N PRO A 488 -19.13 61.91 1.51
CA PRO A 488 -18.41 62.42 0.36
C PRO A 488 -17.29 61.43 -0.01
N TYR A 489 -17.31 60.93 -1.25
CA TYR A 489 -16.25 60.07 -1.79
C TYR A 489 -14.92 60.83 -1.80
N SER A 490 -14.02 60.46 -0.91
CA SER A 490 -12.62 60.92 -0.99
C SER A 490 -11.99 60.27 -2.23
N SER A 491 -11.33 61.08 -3.07
CA SER A 491 -10.54 60.60 -4.22
C SER A 491 -9.38 59.67 -3.84
N THR A 492 -9.19 59.39 -2.55
CA THR A 492 -8.13 58.59 -1.95
C THR A 492 -8.54 57.14 -1.61
N ASP A 493 -9.79 56.69 -1.83
CA ASP A 493 -10.18 55.35 -1.52
C ASP A 493 -9.83 54.33 -2.64
N LYS A 494 -8.58 53.92 -2.62
CA LYS A 494 -8.01 52.95 -3.57
C LYS A 494 -8.77 51.61 -3.63
N ALA A 495 -9.33 51.18 -2.52
CA ALA A 495 -10.09 49.95 -2.42
C ALA A 495 -11.43 50.00 -3.18
N LEU A 496 -12.13 51.14 -3.10
CA LEU A 496 -13.39 51.33 -3.84
C LEU A 496 -13.14 51.33 -5.36
N TRP A 497 -12.07 51.92 -5.82
CA TRP A 497 -11.73 51.98 -7.24
C TRP A 497 -11.29 50.63 -7.79
N SER A 498 -10.52 49.86 -7.01
CA SER A 498 -10.18 48.47 -7.39
C SER A 498 -11.44 47.60 -7.50
N ARG A 499 -12.41 47.74 -6.61
CA ARG A 499 -13.70 47.03 -6.73
C ARG A 499 -14.50 47.44 -7.97
N LYS A 500 -14.52 48.77 -8.31
CA LYS A 500 -15.19 49.26 -9.55
C LYS A 500 -14.49 48.76 -10.81
N LEU A 501 -13.16 48.76 -10.85
CA LEU A 501 -12.40 48.23 -11.97
C LEU A 501 -12.68 46.71 -12.15
N LEU A 502 -12.68 45.95 -11.06
CA LEU A 502 -13.02 44.54 -11.10
C LEU A 502 -14.46 44.27 -11.57
N ALA A 503 -15.43 45.11 -11.13
CA ALA A 503 -16.82 45.04 -11.63
C ALA A 503 -16.95 45.25 -13.12
N ILE A 504 -16.22 46.24 -13.67
CA ILE A 504 -16.20 46.52 -15.11
C ILE A 504 -15.52 45.35 -15.84
N ALA A 505 -14.35 44.92 -15.38
CA ALA A 505 -13.61 43.83 -16.00
C ALA A 505 -14.45 42.53 -16.00
N ALA A 506 -15.04 42.15 -14.87
CA ALA A 506 -15.90 40.97 -14.78
C ALA A 506 -17.12 41.06 -15.72
N SER A 507 -17.74 42.25 -15.83
CA SER A 507 -18.91 42.42 -16.70
C SER A 507 -18.55 42.22 -18.18
N VAL A 508 -17.41 42.72 -18.64
CA VAL A 508 -16.99 42.56 -20.04
C VAL A 508 -16.41 41.17 -20.34
N GLU A 509 -15.81 40.52 -19.33
CA GLU A 509 -15.26 39.15 -19.46
C GLU A 509 -16.33 38.05 -19.25
N ALA A 510 -17.52 38.38 -18.77
CA ALA A 510 -18.59 37.42 -18.49
C ALA A 510 -18.99 36.53 -19.68
N LYS A 511 -18.81 37.04 -20.93
CA LYS A 511 -19.08 36.31 -22.16
C LYS A 511 -17.82 35.74 -22.82
N SER A 512 -16.67 35.87 -22.18
CA SER A 512 -15.38 35.39 -22.70
C SER A 512 -15.09 33.98 -22.25
N GLU A 513 -14.64 33.10 -23.14
CA GLU A 513 -14.18 31.73 -22.83
C GLU A 513 -12.67 31.67 -22.53
N HIS A 514 -12.00 32.82 -22.47
CA HIS A 514 -10.55 32.85 -22.20
C HIS A 514 -10.21 32.45 -20.77
N PRO A 515 -9.10 31.69 -20.51
CA PRO A 515 -8.72 31.28 -19.15
C PRO A 515 -8.54 32.46 -18.17
N LEU A 516 -8.07 33.61 -18.64
CA LEU A 516 -7.94 34.83 -17.82
C LEU A 516 -9.31 35.42 -17.42
N ALA A 517 -10.32 35.29 -18.29
CA ALA A 517 -11.69 35.70 -17.97
C ALA A 517 -12.24 34.91 -16.77
N LYS A 518 -11.98 33.57 -16.74
CA LYS A 518 -12.37 32.73 -15.63
C LYS A 518 -11.76 33.22 -14.31
N ALA A 519 -10.48 33.61 -14.30
CA ALA A 519 -9.81 34.15 -13.13
C ALA A 519 -10.44 35.46 -12.61
N ILE A 520 -10.80 36.36 -13.54
CA ILE A 520 -11.46 37.64 -13.22
C ILE A 520 -12.87 37.39 -12.65
N MET A 521 -13.62 36.45 -13.26
CA MET A 521 -14.95 36.09 -12.79
C MET A 521 -14.93 35.44 -11.39
N GLU A 522 -13.95 34.55 -11.16
CA GLU A 522 -13.78 33.91 -9.85
C GLU A 522 -13.41 34.93 -8.75
N ARG A 523 -12.54 35.88 -9.08
CA ARG A 523 -12.23 36.97 -8.15
C ARG A 523 -13.42 37.86 -7.88
N ALA A 524 -14.20 38.21 -8.91
CA ALA A 524 -15.42 39.00 -8.74
C ALA A 524 -16.45 38.28 -7.87
N LYS A 525 -16.60 36.95 -8.04
CA LYS A 525 -17.46 36.11 -7.18
C LYS A 525 -16.99 36.08 -5.73
N THR A 526 -15.69 35.94 -5.51
CA THR A 526 -15.09 35.94 -4.15
C THR A 526 -15.28 37.26 -3.43
N ASP A 527 -15.15 38.38 -4.16
CA ASP A 527 -15.32 39.73 -3.62
C ASP A 527 -16.79 40.18 -3.62
N GLU A 528 -17.75 39.27 -3.92
CA GLU A 528 -19.20 39.51 -3.98
C GLU A 528 -19.57 40.72 -4.86
N ILE A 529 -18.99 40.78 -6.04
CA ILE A 529 -19.21 41.87 -7.02
C ILE A 529 -20.31 41.48 -7.99
N ALA A 530 -21.31 42.36 -8.13
CA ALA A 530 -22.37 42.21 -9.13
C ALA A 530 -21.83 42.42 -10.55
N VAL A 531 -22.10 41.46 -11.43
CA VAL A 531 -21.75 41.50 -12.85
C VAL A 531 -22.92 42.09 -13.64
N ALA A 532 -22.67 43.14 -14.38
CA ALA A 532 -23.68 43.80 -15.23
C ALA A 532 -23.73 43.18 -16.64
N GLU A 533 -24.87 43.24 -17.27
CA GLU A 533 -25.04 42.76 -18.65
C GLU A 533 -24.38 43.69 -19.67
N VAL A 534 -23.67 43.10 -20.65
CA VAL A 534 -23.01 43.85 -21.73
C VAL A 534 -23.64 43.51 -23.10
N THR A 535 -23.64 44.50 -24.01
CA THR A 535 -24.07 44.35 -25.39
C THR A 535 -22.86 44.49 -26.33
N ASP A 536 -23.05 44.12 -27.62
CA ASP A 536 -22.02 44.22 -28.66
C ASP A 536 -20.64 43.63 -28.27
N PHE A 537 -20.66 42.48 -27.59
CA PHE A 537 -19.43 41.77 -27.21
C PHE A 537 -18.71 41.22 -28.46
N SER A 538 -17.43 41.52 -28.56
CA SER A 538 -16.57 41.00 -29.62
C SER A 538 -15.19 40.69 -29.10
N ALA A 539 -14.76 39.43 -29.25
CA ALA A 539 -13.40 38.99 -28.90
C ALA A 539 -12.45 39.25 -30.10
N VAL A 540 -11.30 39.85 -29.82
CA VAL A 540 -10.22 40.09 -30.79
C VAL A 540 -9.08 39.12 -30.50
N VAL A 541 -9.01 38.06 -31.29
CA VAL A 541 -8.08 36.94 -31.07
C VAL A 541 -6.64 37.43 -30.84
N GLY A 542 -6.00 37.01 -29.74
CA GLY A 542 -4.63 37.35 -29.38
C GLY A 542 -4.41 38.78 -28.87
N ASN A 543 -5.47 39.60 -28.80
CA ASN A 543 -5.35 41.00 -28.37
C ASN A 543 -6.20 41.34 -27.14
N GLY A 544 -7.48 40.99 -27.14
CA GLY A 544 -8.41 41.35 -26.08
C GLY A 544 -9.87 41.27 -26.54
N LEU A 545 -10.72 42.10 -25.97
CA LEU A 545 -12.15 42.14 -26.28
C LEU A 545 -12.69 43.58 -26.26
N THR A 546 -13.87 43.73 -26.87
CA THR A 546 -14.66 44.97 -26.82
C THR A 546 -16.09 44.65 -26.46
N ALA A 547 -16.74 45.49 -25.67
CA ALA A 547 -18.14 45.37 -25.31
C ALA A 547 -18.74 46.71 -24.94
N ILE A 548 -20.06 46.87 -25.02
CA ILE A 548 -20.76 48.05 -24.52
C ILE A 548 -21.34 47.76 -23.13
N LEU A 549 -20.91 48.52 -22.16
CA LEU A 549 -21.41 48.49 -20.78
C LEU A 549 -22.05 49.85 -20.44
N ALA A 550 -23.32 49.86 -20.06
CA ALA A 550 -24.07 51.07 -19.74
C ALA A 550 -23.96 52.17 -20.82
N GLY A 551 -24.04 51.77 -22.12
CA GLY A 551 -23.94 52.68 -23.25
C GLY A 551 -22.52 53.18 -23.58
N LYS A 552 -21.50 52.76 -22.85
CA LYS A 552 -20.09 53.11 -23.10
C LYS A 552 -19.31 51.91 -23.64
N MET A 553 -18.51 52.16 -24.68
CA MET A 553 -17.64 51.13 -25.25
C MET A 553 -16.43 50.90 -24.32
N ILE A 554 -16.30 49.69 -23.87
CA ILE A 554 -15.19 49.23 -23.03
C ILE A 554 -14.28 48.35 -23.89
N LYS A 555 -12.99 48.50 -23.74
CA LYS A 555 -11.95 47.70 -24.39
C LYS A 555 -11.04 47.12 -23.32
N ALA A 556 -10.89 45.81 -23.32
CA ALA A 556 -10.03 45.09 -22.40
C ALA A 556 -9.06 44.20 -23.18
N GLY A 557 -7.81 44.09 -22.74
CA GLY A 557 -6.84 43.28 -23.44
C GLY A 557 -5.40 43.60 -23.04
N ASN A 558 -4.44 43.09 -23.78
CA ASN A 558 -3.02 43.33 -23.52
C ASN A 558 -2.63 44.81 -23.74
N LEU A 559 -1.49 45.22 -23.19
CA LEU A 559 -0.99 46.57 -23.26
C LEU A 559 -0.88 47.13 -24.70
N ALA A 560 -0.47 46.28 -25.63
CA ALA A 560 -0.36 46.65 -27.06
C ALA A 560 -1.72 46.97 -27.69
N PHE A 561 -2.76 46.23 -27.31
CA PHE A 561 -4.12 46.45 -27.78
C PHE A 561 -4.72 47.73 -27.20
N VAL A 562 -4.64 47.91 -25.89
CA VAL A 562 -5.22 49.07 -25.20
C VAL A 562 -4.52 50.36 -25.62
N SER A 563 -3.19 50.35 -25.81
CA SER A 563 -2.41 51.53 -26.26
C SER A 563 -2.78 52.06 -27.65
N LYS A 564 -3.54 51.29 -28.49
CA LYS A 564 -4.05 51.79 -29.77
C LYS A 564 -5.20 52.78 -29.61
N PHE A 565 -5.86 52.79 -28.46
CA PHE A 565 -7.08 53.55 -28.24
C PHE A 565 -6.92 54.64 -27.18
N VAL A 566 -6.02 54.43 -26.21
CA VAL A 566 -5.75 55.39 -25.12
C VAL A 566 -4.25 55.52 -24.90
N LYS A 567 -3.81 56.70 -24.45
CA LYS A 567 -2.44 56.89 -24.01
C LYS A 567 -2.29 56.33 -22.58
N VAL A 568 -1.62 55.17 -22.47
CA VAL A 568 -1.32 54.56 -21.16
C VAL A 568 -0.23 55.39 -20.46
N SER A 569 -0.40 55.71 -19.18
CA SER A 569 0.56 56.47 -18.39
C SER A 569 1.90 55.73 -18.25
N ASP A 570 2.99 56.49 -18.08
CA ASP A 570 4.33 55.89 -17.94
C ASP A 570 4.44 55.05 -16.64
N ASP A 571 3.72 55.44 -15.57
CA ASP A 571 3.62 54.68 -14.34
C ASP A 571 2.95 53.31 -14.54
N MET A 572 1.82 53.27 -15.25
CA MET A 572 1.14 52.00 -15.55
C MET A 572 1.99 51.09 -16.44
N ARG A 573 2.75 51.66 -17.38
CA ARG A 573 3.70 50.91 -18.21
C ARG A 573 4.81 50.28 -17.34
N ALA A 574 5.36 51.10 -16.41
CA ALA A 574 6.39 50.61 -15.49
C ALA A 574 5.88 49.49 -14.59
N LYS A 575 4.67 49.63 -14.03
CA LYS A 575 4.02 48.56 -13.23
C LYS A 575 3.75 47.30 -14.02
N ALA A 576 3.28 47.41 -15.28
CA ALA A 576 3.11 46.26 -16.14
C ALA A 576 4.42 45.50 -16.39
N VAL A 577 5.52 46.22 -16.59
CA VAL A 577 6.86 45.64 -16.74
C VAL A 577 7.32 44.96 -15.43
N GLU A 578 7.05 45.57 -14.28
CA GLU A 578 7.37 45.01 -12.96
C GLU A 578 6.62 43.70 -12.73
N PHE A 579 5.32 43.67 -12.93
CA PHE A 579 4.52 42.46 -12.83
C PHE A 579 4.96 41.35 -13.80
N SER A 580 5.33 41.73 -15.03
CA SER A 580 5.88 40.74 -15.98
C SER A 580 7.21 40.13 -15.49
N LYS A 581 8.07 40.89 -14.81
CA LYS A 581 9.31 40.39 -14.20
C LYS A 581 9.03 39.42 -13.04
N GLU A 582 7.93 39.61 -12.34
CA GLU A 582 7.46 38.71 -11.29
C GLU A 582 6.76 37.45 -11.85
N GLY A 583 6.65 37.31 -13.18
CA GLY A 583 5.95 36.18 -13.84
C GLY A 583 4.43 36.32 -13.88
N LYS A 584 3.89 37.49 -13.53
CA LYS A 584 2.46 37.80 -13.65
C LYS A 584 2.12 38.24 -15.09
N THR A 585 0.86 38.10 -15.46
CA THR A 585 0.31 38.57 -16.75
C THR A 585 -0.51 39.83 -16.49
N PRO A 586 0.04 41.01 -16.80
CA PRO A 586 -0.66 42.28 -16.61
C PRO A 586 -1.64 42.58 -17.74
#